data_1e17990a65dd17e10d214cdbec070e7d
#
_entry.id   1e17990a65dd17e10d214cdbec070e7d
#
_cell.length_a   1.000
_cell.length_b   1.000
_cell.length_c   1.000
_cell.angle_alpha   90.00
_cell.angle_beta   90.00
_cell.angle_gamma   90.00
#
_symmetry.space_group_name_H-M   'P 1'
#
loop_
_entity.id
_entity.type
_entity.pdbx_description
1 polymer ?
#
loop_
_entity_poly.entity_id
_entity_poly.type
_entity_poly.pdbx_seq_one_letter_code
_entity_poly.pdbx_strand_id
1 'polypeptide(L)'
;ALFVSALFIFIAGENPVQAVKLIIYGSFGYLEGFAYTLYYTTNFIFAGLAFAVAFHCRLFNIGGEGQAYIGGLGVFLVAINVSFLPVPIIWLLSIAGAFVFGAAWAFIPAYLQAKRGSHVVITTIMFNFIASSLMVYLLVDVIRDMEQMGPHTVALPKEMWLPSFKDFAALFGIKIRYSPLNLS
;
A
#
# COMPACT_ATOMS: atom_id res chain seq x y z
N ALA A 1 3.87 24.20 -5.67
CA ALA A 1 2.89 23.23 -6.17
C ALA A 1 1.50 23.85 -6.30
N LEU A 2 0.81 24.28 -5.21
CA LEU A 2 -0.58 24.78 -5.24
C LEU A 2 -0.80 25.95 -6.19
N PHE A 3 0.12 26.92 -6.25
CA PHE A 3 0.02 28.05 -7.18
C PHE A 3 0.06 27.61 -8.65
N VAL A 4 0.98 26.71 -8.96
CA VAL A 4 1.13 26.17 -10.33
C VAL A 4 -0.13 25.38 -10.72
N SER A 5 -0.63 24.52 -9.82
CA SER A 5 -1.88 23.78 -10.06
C SER A 5 -3.07 24.74 -10.25
N ALA A 6 -3.17 25.80 -9.44
CA ALA A 6 -4.22 26.81 -9.59
C ALA A 6 -4.14 27.55 -10.94
N LEU A 7 -2.92 27.84 -11.41
CA LEU A 7 -2.71 28.46 -12.71
C LEU A 7 -3.17 27.55 -13.87
N PHE A 8 -2.85 26.25 -13.82
CA PHE A 8 -3.32 25.30 -14.83
C PHE A 8 -4.85 25.15 -14.82
N ILE A 9 -5.47 25.09 -13.64
CA ILE A 9 -6.94 25.04 -13.50
C ILE A 9 -7.57 26.29 -14.12
N PHE A 10 -6.99 27.47 -13.84
CA PHE A 10 -7.46 28.72 -14.41
C PHE A 10 -7.32 28.79 -15.94
N ILE A 11 -6.18 28.32 -16.49
CA ILE A 11 -5.95 28.22 -17.94
C ILE A 11 -6.94 27.26 -18.60
N ALA A 12 -7.33 26.18 -17.90
CA ALA A 12 -8.35 25.23 -18.35
C ALA A 12 -9.77 25.81 -18.34
N GLY A 13 -9.97 27.05 -17.88
CA GLY A 13 -11.26 27.72 -17.82
C GLY A 13 -12.07 27.41 -16.55
N GLU A 14 -11.47 26.74 -15.58
CA GLU A 14 -12.11 26.35 -14.33
C GLU A 14 -11.71 27.25 -13.16
N ASN A 15 -12.53 27.27 -12.10
CA ASN A 15 -12.27 28.09 -10.91
C ASN A 15 -11.36 27.35 -9.90
N PRO A 16 -10.13 27.81 -9.66
CA PRO A 16 -9.21 27.17 -8.71
C PRO A 16 -9.73 27.09 -7.28
N VAL A 17 -10.50 28.11 -6.85
CA VAL A 17 -11.10 28.13 -5.50
C VAL A 17 -12.18 27.05 -5.37
N GLN A 18 -12.98 26.85 -6.41
CA GLN A 18 -13.98 25.81 -6.46
C GLN A 18 -13.34 24.42 -6.45
N ALA A 19 -12.24 24.22 -7.18
CA ALA A 19 -11.48 22.99 -7.18
C ALA A 19 -10.95 22.64 -5.77
N VAL A 20 -10.39 23.61 -5.04
CA VAL A 20 -9.94 23.40 -3.65
C VAL A 20 -11.12 23.06 -2.73
N LYS A 21 -12.25 23.76 -2.85
CA LYS A 21 -13.46 23.43 -2.08
C LYS A 21 -13.95 22.01 -2.33
N LEU A 22 -13.94 21.55 -3.59
CA LEU A 22 -14.32 20.19 -3.96
C LEU A 22 -13.38 19.15 -3.38
N ILE A 23 -12.06 19.41 -3.35
CA ILE A 23 -11.07 18.52 -2.72
C ILE A 23 -11.35 18.39 -1.22
N ILE A 24 -11.54 19.52 -0.52
CA ILE A 24 -11.83 19.52 0.92
C ILE A 24 -13.16 18.82 1.21
N TYR A 25 -14.19 19.12 0.43
CA TYR A 25 -15.50 18.47 0.58
C TYR A 25 -15.42 16.96 0.28
N GLY A 26 -14.67 16.56 -0.77
CA GLY A 26 -14.44 15.16 -1.12
C GLY A 26 -13.73 14.37 -0.03
N SER A 27 -12.84 15.03 0.72
CA SER A 27 -12.07 14.37 1.79
C SER A 27 -12.81 14.33 3.13
N PHE A 28 -13.58 15.37 3.47
CA PHE A 28 -14.15 15.54 4.82
C PHE A 28 -15.66 15.82 4.83
N GLY A 29 -16.26 16.10 3.68
CA GLY A 29 -17.67 16.53 3.59
C GLY A 29 -18.68 15.40 3.73
N TYR A 30 -18.29 14.15 3.61
CA TYR A 30 -19.15 12.98 3.75
C TYR A 30 -18.37 11.77 4.31
N LEU A 31 -19.09 10.83 4.90
CA LEU A 31 -18.51 9.75 5.69
C LEU A 31 -17.60 8.81 4.87
N GLU A 32 -17.99 8.49 3.64
CA GLU A 32 -17.17 7.67 2.75
C GLU A 32 -15.86 8.37 2.38
N GLY A 33 -15.91 9.68 2.07
CA GLY A 33 -14.70 10.46 1.78
C GLY A 33 -13.74 10.52 2.97
N PHE A 34 -14.28 10.69 4.17
CA PHE A 34 -13.51 10.64 5.40
C PHE A 34 -12.88 9.26 5.64
N ALA A 35 -13.61 8.17 5.39
CA ALA A 35 -13.09 6.81 5.51
C ALA A 35 -11.96 6.53 4.50
N TYR A 36 -12.08 7.00 3.25
CA TYR A 36 -10.99 6.96 2.28
C TYR A 36 -9.77 7.75 2.74
N THR A 37 -9.99 8.94 3.30
CA THR A 37 -8.89 9.77 3.82
C THR A 37 -8.14 9.05 4.94
N LEU A 38 -8.85 8.42 5.89
CA LEU A 38 -8.23 7.62 6.94
C LEU A 38 -7.46 6.42 6.41
N TYR A 39 -8.02 5.70 5.44
CA TYR A 39 -7.37 4.56 4.81
C TYR A 39 -6.01 4.94 4.20
N TYR A 40 -5.97 5.99 3.38
CA TYR A 40 -4.70 6.46 2.81
C TYR A 40 -3.76 7.05 3.86
N THR A 41 -4.31 7.71 4.89
CA THR A 41 -3.50 8.24 6.00
C THR A 41 -2.75 7.14 6.72
N THR A 42 -3.39 5.99 6.97
CA THR A 42 -2.73 4.83 7.59
C THR A 42 -1.52 4.37 6.77
N ASN A 43 -1.68 4.21 5.46
CA ASN A 43 -0.59 3.83 4.56
C ASN A 43 0.57 4.84 4.59
N PHE A 44 0.26 6.14 4.59
CA PHE A 44 1.28 7.19 4.65
C PHE A 44 1.99 7.25 6.01
N ILE A 45 1.29 6.96 7.11
CA ILE A 45 1.89 6.88 8.45
C ILE A 45 2.94 5.76 8.48
N PHE A 46 2.59 4.55 8.02
CA PHE A 46 3.54 3.44 8.00
C PHE A 46 4.72 3.68 7.06
N ALA A 47 4.48 4.22 5.88
CA ALA A 47 5.55 4.58 4.94
C ALA A 47 6.47 5.66 5.54
N GLY A 48 5.89 6.69 6.18
CA GLY A 48 6.64 7.75 6.85
C GLY A 48 7.46 7.24 8.04
N LEU A 49 6.91 6.33 8.84
CA LEU A 49 7.64 5.70 9.95
C LEU A 49 8.80 4.84 9.44
N ALA A 50 8.60 4.05 8.39
CA ALA A 50 9.67 3.25 7.79
C ALA A 50 10.82 4.12 7.29
N PHE A 51 10.50 5.26 6.64
CA PHE A 51 11.49 6.25 6.24
C PHE A 51 12.18 6.89 7.45
N ALA A 52 11.41 7.32 8.45
CA ALA A 52 11.95 8.01 9.64
C ALA A 52 12.92 7.13 10.43
N VAL A 53 12.59 5.84 10.63
CA VAL A 53 13.49 4.89 11.30
C VAL A 53 14.80 4.75 10.54
N ALA A 54 14.74 4.55 9.22
CA ALA A 54 15.94 4.45 8.40
C ALA A 54 16.77 5.74 8.44
N PHE A 55 16.11 6.89 8.40
CA PHE A 55 16.77 8.21 8.47
C PHE A 55 17.51 8.43 9.79
N HIS A 56 16.92 8.03 10.92
CA HIS A 56 17.59 8.10 12.22
C HIS A 56 18.84 7.19 12.28
N CYS A 57 18.86 6.12 11.51
CA CYS A 57 20.04 5.27 11.33
C CYS A 57 21.04 5.83 10.29
N ARG A 58 20.86 7.07 9.82
CA ARG A 58 21.64 7.71 8.75
C ARG A 58 21.58 6.96 7.40
N LEU A 59 20.51 6.21 7.19
CA LEU A 59 20.21 5.52 5.95
C LEU A 59 19.06 6.23 5.25
N PHE A 60 19.32 6.85 4.11
CA PHE A 60 18.29 7.55 3.34
C PHE A 60 17.57 6.52 2.42
N ASN A 61 16.70 5.70 3.02
CA ASN A 61 16.02 4.62 2.32
C ASN A 61 14.78 5.15 1.57
N ILE A 62 14.86 5.20 0.24
CA ILE A 62 13.74 5.55 -0.66
C ILE A 62 13.08 4.25 -1.23
N GLY A 63 13.46 3.08 -0.73
CA GLY A 63 13.01 1.78 -1.21
C GLY A 63 11.64 1.32 -0.69
N GLY A 64 10.89 2.17 -0.02
CA GLY A 64 9.61 1.82 0.62
C GLY A 64 8.58 1.25 -0.35
N GLU A 65 8.52 1.74 -1.59
CA GLU A 65 7.61 1.25 -2.63
C GLU A 65 7.91 -0.22 -2.98
N GLY A 66 9.16 -0.54 -3.29
CA GLY A 66 9.57 -1.91 -3.60
C GLY A 66 9.40 -2.87 -2.42
N GLN A 67 9.67 -2.40 -1.20
CA GLN A 67 9.44 -3.16 0.03
C GLN A 67 7.95 -3.47 0.23
N ALA A 68 7.06 -2.51 -0.07
CA ALA A 68 5.61 -2.71 0.00
C ALA A 68 5.12 -3.73 -1.04
N TYR A 69 5.59 -3.66 -2.29
CA TYR A 69 5.25 -4.64 -3.32
C TYR A 69 5.67 -6.06 -2.92
N ILE A 70 6.90 -6.24 -2.48
CA ILE A 70 7.41 -7.56 -2.10
C ILE A 70 6.80 -8.03 -0.78
N GLY A 71 6.53 -7.13 0.15
CA GLY A 71 5.75 -7.43 1.37
C GLY A 71 4.34 -7.90 1.05
N GLY A 72 3.64 -7.24 0.11
CA GLY A 72 2.33 -7.66 -0.38
C GLY A 72 2.35 -9.04 -1.04
N LEU A 73 3.40 -9.35 -1.81
CA LEU A 73 3.62 -10.70 -2.34
C LEU A 73 3.75 -11.72 -1.21
N GLY A 74 4.49 -11.39 -0.13
CA GLY A 74 4.63 -12.23 1.05
C GLY A 74 3.30 -12.52 1.73
N VAL A 75 2.43 -11.51 1.88
CA VAL A 75 1.05 -11.70 2.40
C VAL A 75 0.28 -12.69 1.53
N PHE A 76 0.26 -12.47 0.21
CA PHE A 76 -0.46 -13.31 -0.72
C PHE A 76 0.01 -14.76 -0.68
N LEU A 77 1.33 -14.99 -0.78
CA LEU A 77 1.90 -16.34 -0.78
C LEU A 77 1.62 -17.08 0.53
N VAL A 78 1.69 -16.41 1.67
CA VAL A 78 1.33 -17.02 2.94
C VAL A 78 -0.16 -17.33 2.97
N ALA A 79 -1.02 -16.35 2.72
CA ALA A 79 -2.46 -16.52 2.82
C ALA A 79 -3.00 -17.68 1.96
N ILE A 80 -2.51 -17.83 0.72
CA ILE A 80 -2.97 -18.89 -0.17
C ILE A 80 -2.49 -20.29 0.29
N ASN A 81 -1.29 -20.39 0.87
CA ASN A 81 -0.73 -21.67 1.31
C ASN A 81 -1.25 -22.15 2.67
N VAL A 82 -1.72 -21.23 3.53
CA VAL A 82 -2.23 -21.57 4.88
C VAL A 82 -3.73 -21.38 4.99
N SER A 83 -4.45 -21.37 3.88
CA SER A 83 -5.91 -21.14 3.82
C SER A 83 -6.75 -22.13 4.61
N PHE A 84 -6.19 -23.28 5.01
CA PHE A 84 -6.82 -24.30 5.84
C PHE A 84 -6.78 -24.00 7.34
N LEU A 85 -6.07 -22.96 7.78
CA LEU A 85 -5.95 -22.58 9.18
C LEU A 85 -7.08 -21.63 9.61
N PRO A 86 -7.33 -21.50 10.93
CA PRO A 86 -8.24 -20.48 11.45
C PRO A 86 -7.82 -19.06 11.06
N VAL A 87 -8.80 -18.21 10.72
CA VAL A 87 -8.58 -16.86 10.19
C VAL A 87 -7.62 -16.00 11.01
N PRO A 88 -7.68 -15.95 12.36
CA PRO A 88 -6.72 -15.16 13.15
C PRO A 88 -5.26 -15.61 12.96
N ILE A 89 -5.04 -16.91 12.77
CA ILE A 89 -3.69 -17.45 12.51
C ILE A 89 -3.22 -17.05 11.12
N ILE A 90 -4.10 -17.07 10.13
CA ILE A 90 -3.79 -16.63 8.76
C ILE A 90 -3.34 -15.15 8.78
N TRP A 91 -4.04 -14.29 9.49
CA TRP A 91 -3.66 -12.88 9.61
C TRP A 91 -2.27 -12.71 10.24
N LEU A 92 -2.02 -13.40 11.36
CA LEU A 92 -0.72 -13.34 12.03
C LEU A 92 0.42 -13.81 11.12
N LEU A 93 0.24 -14.95 10.44
CA LEU A 93 1.22 -15.49 9.51
C LEU A 93 1.41 -14.58 8.29
N SER A 94 0.34 -13.95 7.78
CA SER A 94 0.41 -13.01 6.66
C SER A 94 1.20 -11.75 7.05
N ILE A 95 1.01 -11.23 8.25
CA ILE A 95 1.82 -10.11 8.77
C ILE A 95 3.29 -10.52 8.88
N ALA A 96 3.57 -11.71 9.41
CA ALA A 96 4.93 -12.25 9.46
C ALA A 96 5.53 -12.43 8.05
N GLY A 97 4.72 -12.89 7.08
CA GLY A 97 5.11 -12.99 5.68
C GLY A 97 5.47 -11.63 5.08
N ALA A 98 4.64 -10.61 5.29
CA ALA A 98 4.93 -9.24 4.86
C ALA A 98 6.26 -8.74 5.42
N PHE A 99 6.46 -8.95 6.72
CA PHE A 99 7.70 -8.55 7.41
C PHE A 99 8.93 -9.26 6.83
N VAL A 100 8.90 -10.57 6.69
CA VAL A 100 10.04 -11.36 6.19
C VAL A 100 10.39 -10.98 4.75
N PHE A 101 9.40 -10.89 3.86
CA PHE A 101 9.61 -10.55 2.46
C PHE A 101 10.07 -9.11 2.29
N GLY A 102 9.44 -8.15 2.97
CA GLY A 102 9.84 -6.75 2.94
C GLY A 102 11.24 -6.53 3.52
N ALA A 103 11.55 -7.18 4.65
CA ALA A 103 12.87 -7.10 5.27
C ALA A 103 13.97 -7.76 4.40
N ALA A 104 13.71 -8.91 3.81
CA ALA A 104 14.63 -9.56 2.88
C ALA A 104 14.92 -8.66 1.66
N TRP A 105 13.90 -7.99 1.13
CA TRP A 105 14.08 -7.03 0.04
C TRP A 105 14.92 -5.83 0.45
N ALA A 106 14.64 -5.25 1.62
CA ALA A 106 15.38 -4.12 2.18
C ALA A 106 16.82 -4.47 2.54
N PHE A 107 17.08 -5.72 2.93
CA PHE A 107 18.40 -6.21 3.32
C PHE A 107 19.42 -6.09 2.18
N ILE A 108 19.02 -6.31 0.93
CA ILE A 108 19.95 -6.31 -0.21
C ILE A 108 20.60 -4.93 -0.41
N PRO A 109 19.86 -3.82 -0.58
CA PRO A 109 20.48 -2.51 -0.69
C PRO A 109 21.25 -2.09 0.57
N ALA A 110 20.76 -2.45 1.76
CA ALA A 110 21.47 -2.18 3.02
C ALA A 110 22.82 -2.92 3.10
N TYR A 111 22.87 -4.18 2.70
CA TYR A 111 24.10 -4.97 2.63
C TYR A 111 25.08 -4.41 1.59
N LEU A 112 24.60 -4.02 0.42
CA LEU A 112 25.44 -3.41 -0.62
C LEU A 112 26.08 -2.10 -0.13
N GLN A 113 25.33 -1.28 0.60
CA GLN A 113 25.89 -0.08 1.22
C GLN A 113 26.95 -0.44 2.27
N ALA A 114 26.63 -1.33 3.20
CA ALA A 114 27.51 -1.65 4.31
C ALA A 114 28.83 -2.34 3.88
N LYS A 115 28.77 -3.21 2.87
CA LYS A 115 29.93 -4.03 2.44
C LYS A 115 30.63 -3.50 1.19
N ARG A 116 29.92 -2.80 0.30
CA ARG A 116 30.44 -2.31 -0.99
C ARG A 116 30.51 -0.81 -1.09
N GLY A 117 30.01 -0.07 -0.10
CA GLY A 117 29.99 1.39 -0.11
C GLY A 117 29.05 1.98 -1.19
N SER A 118 28.05 1.20 -1.66
CA SER A 118 27.10 1.70 -2.66
C SER A 118 26.26 2.84 -2.08
N HIS A 119 25.82 3.76 -2.95
CA HIS A 119 24.99 4.88 -2.51
C HIS A 119 23.56 4.39 -2.28
N VAL A 120 23.10 4.39 -1.01
CA VAL A 120 21.80 3.80 -0.60
C VAL A 120 20.62 4.37 -1.37
N VAL A 121 20.58 5.67 -1.63
CA VAL A 121 19.49 6.32 -2.37
C VAL A 121 19.35 5.73 -3.78
N ILE A 122 20.46 5.64 -4.51
CA ILE A 122 20.46 5.10 -5.87
C ILE A 122 20.07 3.63 -5.86
N THR A 123 20.66 2.84 -4.97
CA THR A 123 20.38 1.41 -4.88
C THR A 123 18.92 1.15 -4.53
N THR A 124 18.34 1.87 -3.56
CA THR A 124 16.94 1.67 -3.15
C THR A 124 15.96 2.09 -4.24
N ILE A 125 16.23 3.16 -5.00
CA ILE A 125 15.41 3.55 -6.16
C ILE A 125 15.46 2.45 -7.24
N MET A 126 16.65 1.94 -7.56
CA MET A 126 16.79 0.84 -8.52
C MET A 126 16.00 -0.42 -8.07
N PHE A 127 16.02 -0.71 -6.77
CA PHE A 127 15.27 -1.83 -6.21
C PHE A 127 13.75 -1.63 -6.27
N ASN A 128 13.23 -0.40 -6.26
CA ASN A 128 11.81 -0.14 -6.54
C ASN A 128 11.44 -0.56 -7.97
N PHE A 129 12.24 -0.18 -8.97
CA PHE A 129 11.99 -0.58 -10.36
C PHE A 129 12.09 -2.09 -10.55
N ILE A 130 13.07 -2.74 -9.91
CA ILE A 130 13.20 -4.20 -9.96
C ILE A 130 11.98 -4.87 -9.33
N ALA A 131 11.51 -4.39 -8.16
CA ALA A 131 10.32 -4.91 -7.50
C ALA A 131 9.08 -4.76 -8.35
N SER A 132 8.88 -3.58 -8.95
CA SER A 132 7.75 -3.31 -9.85
C SER A 132 7.76 -4.25 -11.07
N SER A 133 8.91 -4.40 -11.73
CA SER A 133 9.05 -5.29 -12.88
C SER A 133 8.85 -6.76 -12.50
N LEU A 134 9.38 -7.18 -11.35
CA LEU A 134 9.17 -8.52 -10.81
C LEU A 134 7.69 -8.78 -10.51
N MET A 135 6.99 -7.83 -9.91
CA MET A 135 5.56 -7.97 -9.63
C MET A 135 4.74 -8.07 -10.89
N VAL A 136 5.03 -7.26 -11.92
CA VAL A 136 4.35 -7.37 -13.22
C VAL A 136 4.58 -8.75 -13.83
N TYR A 137 5.82 -9.25 -13.85
CA TYR A 137 6.13 -10.58 -14.35
C TYR A 137 5.37 -11.67 -13.59
N LEU A 138 5.39 -11.62 -12.26
CA LEU A 138 4.70 -12.61 -11.44
C LEU A 138 3.18 -12.58 -11.68
N LEU A 139 2.57 -11.39 -11.75
CA LEU A 139 1.14 -11.21 -11.94
C LEU A 139 0.66 -11.61 -13.35
N VAL A 140 1.52 -11.52 -14.36
CA VAL A 140 1.15 -11.84 -15.75
C VAL A 140 1.43 -13.31 -16.09
N ASP A 141 2.59 -13.83 -15.66
CA ASP A 141 3.12 -15.10 -16.16
C ASP A 141 3.07 -16.24 -15.13
N VAL A 142 3.10 -15.94 -13.81
CA VAL A 142 3.32 -16.98 -12.79
C VAL A 142 2.10 -17.22 -11.90
N ILE A 143 1.51 -16.14 -11.34
CA ILE A 143 0.42 -16.24 -10.36
C ILE A 143 -0.90 -15.67 -10.88
N ARG A 144 -1.02 -15.52 -12.20
CA ARG A 144 -2.20 -14.99 -12.85
C ARG A 144 -3.41 -15.89 -12.63
N ASP A 145 -4.52 -15.26 -12.32
CA ASP A 145 -5.83 -15.88 -12.42
C ASP A 145 -6.25 -15.96 -13.91
N MET A 146 -6.34 -17.16 -14.45
CA MET A 146 -6.70 -17.40 -15.85
C MET A 146 -8.18 -17.08 -16.15
N GLU A 147 -9.02 -16.95 -15.14
CA GLU A 147 -10.44 -16.62 -15.30
C GLU A 147 -10.68 -15.12 -15.49
N GLN A 148 -9.66 -14.28 -15.23
CA GLN A 148 -9.76 -12.83 -15.34
C GLN A 148 -8.94 -12.27 -16.50
N MET A 149 -9.47 -11.25 -17.20
CA MET A 149 -8.77 -10.59 -18.31
C MET A 149 -7.58 -9.74 -17.85
N GLY A 150 -7.60 -9.24 -16.61
CA GLY A 150 -6.54 -8.39 -16.05
C GLY A 150 -5.41 -9.19 -15.37
N PRO A 151 -4.27 -8.52 -15.06
CA PRO A 151 -3.18 -9.11 -14.29
C PRO A 151 -3.57 -9.15 -12.79
N HIS A 152 -4.39 -10.11 -12.42
CA HIS A 152 -4.85 -10.33 -11.06
C HIS A 152 -4.41 -11.70 -10.56
N THR A 153 -4.15 -11.79 -9.24
CA THR A 153 -3.99 -13.07 -8.55
C THR A 153 -5.35 -13.70 -8.27
N VAL A 154 -5.37 -14.98 -7.95
CA VAL A 154 -6.56 -15.65 -7.42
C VAL A 154 -7.07 -14.87 -6.21
N ALA A 155 -8.38 -14.60 -6.18
CA ALA A 155 -9.00 -13.87 -5.08
C ALA A 155 -8.95 -14.71 -3.79
N LEU A 156 -8.51 -14.09 -2.70
CA LEU A 156 -8.58 -14.72 -1.39
C LEU A 156 -10.05 -14.86 -0.94
N PRO A 157 -10.41 -15.97 -0.29
CA PRO A 157 -11.75 -16.17 0.27
C PRO A 157 -12.16 -14.99 1.16
N LYS A 158 -13.44 -14.60 1.07
CA LYS A 158 -13.95 -13.42 1.81
C LYS A 158 -13.82 -13.56 3.32
N GLU A 159 -13.83 -14.77 3.82
CA GLU A 159 -13.65 -15.10 5.24
C GLU A 159 -12.28 -14.69 5.78
N MET A 160 -11.28 -14.59 4.90
CA MET A 160 -9.92 -14.17 5.26
C MET A 160 -9.73 -12.66 5.24
N TRP A 161 -10.70 -11.92 4.73
CA TRP A 161 -10.59 -10.46 4.67
C TRP A 161 -10.64 -9.87 6.08
N LEU A 162 -9.89 -8.81 6.29
CA LEU A 162 -10.00 -8.04 7.52
C LEU A 162 -11.42 -7.41 7.60
N PRO A 163 -12.06 -7.41 8.80
CA PRO A 163 -13.35 -6.79 8.98
C PRO A 163 -13.33 -5.34 8.48
N SER A 164 -14.31 -5.00 7.67
CA SER A 164 -14.39 -3.65 7.12
C SER A 164 -14.99 -2.68 8.14
N PHE A 165 -14.62 -1.41 8.04
CA PHE A 165 -15.25 -0.36 8.85
C PHE A 165 -16.76 -0.29 8.61
N LYS A 166 -17.23 -0.70 7.44
CA LYS A 166 -18.64 -0.83 7.12
C LYS A 166 -19.35 -1.83 8.05
N ASP A 167 -18.73 -2.99 8.29
CA ASP A 167 -19.32 -4.03 9.16
C ASP A 167 -19.34 -3.57 10.60
N PHE A 168 -18.29 -2.88 11.05
CA PHE A 168 -18.23 -2.28 12.36
C PHE A 168 -19.27 -1.15 12.53
N ALA A 169 -19.40 -0.26 11.57
CA ALA A 169 -20.38 0.84 11.60
C ALA A 169 -21.83 0.31 11.57
N ALA A 170 -22.07 -0.81 10.91
CA ALA A 170 -23.39 -1.45 10.87
C ALA A 170 -23.84 -1.90 12.27
N LEU A 171 -22.94 -2.27 13.18
CA LEU A 171 -23.25 -2.59 14.59
C LEU A 171 -23.82 -1.38 15.35
N PHE A 172 -23.46 -0.17 14.93
CA PHE A 172 -23.98 1.09 15.49
C PHE A 172 -25.13 1.70 14.69
N GLY A 173 -25.70 0.95 13.73
CA GLY A 173 -26.83 1.42 12.90
C GLY A 173 -26.45 2.42 11.82
N ILE A 174 -25.16 2.68 11.58
CA ILE A 174 -24.66 3.61 10.58
C ILE A 174 -24.51 2.89 9.25
N LYS A 175 -25.30 3.26 8.24
CA LYS A 175 -25.21 2.69 6.90
C LYS A 175 -24.16 3.41 6.07
N ILE A 176 -23.02 2.78 5.82
CA ILE A 176 -21.98 3.22 4.90
C ILE A 176 -22.11 2.40 3.63
N ARG A 177 -22.21 3.06 2.47
CA ARG A 177 -22.36 2.38 1.17
C ARG A 177 -21.11 1.59 0.81
N TYR A 178 -19.96 2.22 0.89
CA TYR A 178 -18.66 1.63 0.60
C TYR A 178 -17.57 2.30 1.44
N SER A 179 -16.68 1.52 2.01
CA SER A 179 -15.49 2.02 2.70
C SER A 179 -14.34 1.05 2.49
N PRO A 180 -13.16 1.49 2.03
CA PRO A 180 -11.96 0.68 1.95
C PRO A 180 -11.29 0.53 3.33
N LEU A 181 -11.72 1.32 4.32
CA LEU A 181 -11.18 1.28 5.66
C LEU A 181 -11.52 -0.06 6.31
N ASN A 182 -10.51 -0.76 6.80
CA ASN A 182 -10.60 -2.00 7.56
C ASN A 182 -9.88 -1.86 8.89
N LEU A 183 -9.87 -2.90 9.72
CA LEU A 183 -9.23 -2.92 11.04
C LEU A 183 -7.70 -3.18 10.99
N SER A 184 -7.06 -2.87 9.84
CA SER A 184 -5.60 -3.02 9.68
C SER A 184 -4.82 -1.90 10.36
#